data_f5c5427d1b57c69c43a4bc8a421d036b
#
_entry.id   f5c5427d1b57c69c43a4bc8a421d036b
#
_cell.length_a   1.000
_cell.length_b   1.000
_cell.length_c   1.000
_cell.angle_alpha   90.00
_cell.angle_beta   90.00
_cell.angle_gamma   90.00
#
_symmetry.space_group_name_H-M   'P 1'
#
loop_
_entity.id
_entity.type
_entity.pdbx_description
1 polymer ?
#
loop_
_entity_poly.entity_id
_entity_poly.type
_entity_poly.pdbx_seq_one_letter_code
_entity_poly.pdbx_strand_id
1 'polypeptide(L)'
;DVGVYGGLFRCTEGLQERFGVKRCFETPISEAMITGTAVGSAIAGLRPVIEIMFMDWIGLTLDCMVNQAAVLPYSWDGQVRVPMVMRTQGGAGSKGSPQHTKSLEAWLYHIPGLKVIMPSTPYDAKGLLKAAIRDDNPVVYIEHKMCYPMMGEVPEEEYLVEIGKADVKRVGSD
;
A
#
# COMPACT_ATOMS: atom_id res chain seq x y z
N ASP A 1 11.98 1.73 8.36
CA ASP A 1 12.84 0.55 8.09
C ASP A 1 13.00 0.23 6.58
N VAL A 2 12.37 1.01 5.70
CA VAL A 2 12.41 0.77 4.24
C VAL A 2 13.75 1.12 3.58
N GLY A 3 14.62 1.85 4.30
CA GLY A 3 15.93 2.27 3.81
C GLY A 3 16.99 1.16 3.85
N VAL A 4 18.08 1.39 4.56
CA VAL A 4 19.22 0.45 4.64
C VAL A 4 18.81 -0.92 5.17
N TYR A 5 17.89 -0.96 6.13
CA TYR A 5 17.40 -2.20 6.72
C TYR A 5 16.61 -3.08 5.73
N GLY A 6 15.98 -2.47 4.72
CA GLY A 6 15.24 -3.19 3.69
C GLY A 6 13.81 -3.59 4.05
N GLY A 7 13.23 -2.95 5.05
CA GLY A 7 11.89 -3.27 5.56
C GLY A 7 11.89 -4.44 6.56
N LEU A 8 10.88 -4.50 7.40
CA LEU A 8 10.76 -5.54 8.43
C LEU A 8 10.73 -6.96 7.84
N PHE A 9 10.12 -7.13 6.67
CA PHE A 9 10.04 -8.40 5.95
C PHE A 9 10.97 -8.45 4.72
N ARG A 10 11.98 -7.59 4.67
CA ARG A 10 12.99 -7.52 3.60
C ARG A 10 12.43 -7.21 2.20
N CYS A 11 11.21 -6.65 2.13
CA CYS A 11 10.56 -6.35 0.84
C CYS A 11 11.23 -5.21 0.07
N THR A 12 11.97 -4.34 0.76
CA THR A 12 12.63 -3.16 0.17
C THR A 12 14.15 -3.27 0.21
N GLU A 13 14.69 -4.46 0.49
CA GLU A 13 16.13 -4.71 0.54
C GLU A 13 16.78 -4.34 -0.80
N GLY A 14 17.91 -3.63 -0.72
CA GLY A 14 18.66 -3.17 -1.89
C GLY A 14 18.08 -1.93 -2.61
N LEU A 15 16.85 -1.49 -2.30
CA LEU A 15 16.26 -0.33 -2.98
C LEU A 15 17.03 0.95 -2.70
N GLN A 16 17.43 1.21 -1.45
CA GLN A 16 18.18 2.41 -1.13
C GLN A 16 19.57 2.41 -1.76
N GLU A 17 20.24 1.26 -1.78
CA GLU A 17 21.55 1.09 -2.44
C GLU A 17 21.45 1.39 -3.94
N ARG A 18 20.40 0.88 -4.59
CA ARG A 18 20.20 1.02 -6.03
C ARG A 18 19.73 2.41 -6.46
N PHE A 19 18.84 3.04 -5.69
CA PHE A 19 18.16 4.28 -6.10
C PHE A 19 18.55 5.51 -5.27
N GLY A 20 19.33 5.33 -4.22
CA GLY A 20 19.84 6.38 -3.36
C GLY A 20 18.86 6.89 -2.30
N VAL A 21 19.41 7.54 -1.30
CA VAL A 21 18.68 8.05 -0.11
C VAL A 21 17.64 9.13 -0.44
N LYS A 22 17.73 9.77 -1.58
CA LYS A 22 16.71 10.76 -2.01
C LYS A 22 15.41 10.11 -2.49
N ARG A 23 15.47 8.85 -2.87
CA ARG A 23 14.30 8.10 -3.38
C ARG A 23 13.81 7.05 -2.40
N CYS A 24 14.69 6.44 -1.64
CA CYS A 24 14.34 5.44 -0.64
C CYS A 24 15.00 5.83 0.68
N PHE A 25 14.22 6.24 1.66
CA PHE A 25 14.72 6.75 2.94
C PHE A 25 13.79 6.40 4.10
N GLU A 26 14.36 6.39 5.27
CA GLU A 26 13.64 6.18 6.52
C GLU A 26 13.22 7.51 7.13
N THR A 27 12.17 7.45 7.92
CA THR A 27 11.69 8.56 8.75
C THR A 27 11.63 8.10 10.21
N PRO A 28 11.56 9.03 11.17
CA PRO A 28 11.09 8.68 12.50
C PRO A 28 9.72 8.01 12.45
N ILE A 29 9.41 7.15 13.42
CA ILE A 29 8.11 6.49 13.52
C ILE A 29 7.07 7.53 13.91
N SER A 30 6.31 7.98 12.93
CA SER A 30 5.20 8.94 13.08
C SER A 30 4.24 8.77 11.90
N GLU A 31 3.26 7.92 12.04
CA GLU A 31 2.34 7.51 10.98
C GLU A 31 1.57 8.70 10.38
N ALA A 32 1.14 9.62 11.23
CA ALA A 32 0.46 10.84 10.78
C ALA A 32 1.39 11.73 9.93
N MET A 33 2.64 11.92 10.35
CA MET A 33 3.62 12.72 9.60
C MET A 33 3.99 12.04 8.29
N ILE A 34 4.25 10.74 8.30
CA ILE A 34 4.57 9.96 7.11
C ILE A 34 3.45 10.10 6.07
N THR A 35 2.19 9.91 6.51
CA THR A 35 1.03 9.98 5.63
C THR A 35 0.77 11.39 5.12
N GLY A 36 0.82 12.41 5.99
CA GLY A 36 0.65 13.81 5.60
C GLY A 36 1.72 14.29 4.63
N THR A 37 2.98 13.88 4.84
CA THR A 37 4.08 14.17 3.90
C THR A 37 3.85 13.50 2.55
N ALA A 38 3.33 12.27 2.53
CA ALA A 38 3.01 11.57 1.29
C ALA A 38 1.88 12.28 0.52
N VAL A 39 0.81 12.70 1.20
CA VAL A 39 -0.27 13.47 0.56
C VAL A 39 0.29 14.76 -0.05
N GLY A 40 1.06 15.55 0.70
CA GLY A 40 1.68 16.78 0.19
C GLY A 40 2.63 16.53 -0.98
N SER A 41 3.43 15.47 -0.91
CA SER A 41 4.34 15.07 -2.00
C SER A 41 3.59 14.66 -3.26
N ALA A 42 2.48 13.94 -3.11
CA ALA A 42 1.64 13.53 -4.22
C ALA A 42 1.01 14.74 -4.94
N ILE A 43 0.48 15.70 -4.18
CA ILE A 43 -0.05 16.98 -4.70
C ILE A 43 1.04 17.77 -5.44
N ALA A 44 2.28 17.71 -4.94
CA ALA A 44 3.43 18.35 -5.57
C ALA A 44 3.96 17.60 -6.82
N GLY A 45 3.30 16.52 -7.25
CA GLY A 45 3.61 15.79 -8.48
C GLY A 45 4.52 14.57 -8.33
N LEU A 46 4.79 14.13 -7.11
CA LEU A 46 5.49 12.87 -6.85
C LEU A 46 4.52 11.70 -6.76
N ARG A 47 5.05 10.48 -6.76
CA ARG A 47 4.30 9.24 -6.50
C ARG A 47 4.89 8.51 -5.30
N PRO A 48 4.59 8.97 -4.08
CA PRO A 48 5.14 8.37 -2.88
C PRO A 48 4.55 6.99 -2.62
N VAL A 49 5.41 6.07 -2.21
CA VAL A 49 5.05 4.78 -1.66
C VAL A 49 5.51 4.77 -0.21
N ILE A 50 4.57 4.81 0.72
CA ILE A 50 4.87 4.78 2.15
C ILE A 50 4.58 3.41 2.75
N GLU A 51 5.24 3.11 3.86
CA GLU A 51 5.00 1.90 4.63
C GLU A 51 4.59 2.25 6.06
N ILE A 52 3.46 1.71 6.49
CA ILE A 52 2.94 1.82 7.86
C ILE A 52 2.97 0.43 8.50
N MET A 53 3.83 0.23 9.45
CA MET A 53 4.02 -1.03 10.17
C MET A 53 3.44 -0.95 11.58
N PHE A 54 2.30 -1.55 11.81
CA PHE A 54 1.45 -2.43 10.99
C PHE A 54 0.07 -1.78 10.77
N MET A 55 -0.85 -2.53 10.15
CA MET A 55 -2.25 -2.12 9.98
C MET A 55 -2.91 -1.68 11.29
N ASP A 56 -2.47 -2.19 12.42
CA ASP A 56 -2.89 -1.79 13.75
C ASP A 56 -2.76 -0.28 14.01
N TRP A 57 -1.82 0.37 13.34
CA TRP A 57 -1.50 1.79 13.50
C TRP A 57 -2.14 2.70 12.44
N ILE A 58 -2.93 2.14 11.51
CA ILE A 58 -3.61 2.95 10.48
C ILE A 58 -4.54 4.00 11.08
N GLY A 59 -5.03 3.79 12.31
CA GLY A 59 -5.80 4.80 13.02
C GLY A 59 -5.13 6.17 13.09
N LEU A 60 -3.79 6.21 13.17
CA LEU A 60 -2.99 7.44 13.18
C LEU A 60 -2.88 8.10 11.80
N THR A 61 -3.22 7.39 10.73
CA THR A 61 -3.17 7.90 9.35
C THR A 61 -4.52 8.38 8.84
N LEU A 62 -5.61 8.06 9.55
CA LEU A 62 -6.98 8.21 9.03
C LEU A 62 -7.33 9.65 8.65
N ASP A 63 -6.92 10.65 9.42
CA ASP A 63 -7.21 12.03 9.05
C ASP A 63 -6.61 12.39 7.69
N CYS A 64 -5.34 12.08 7.48
CA CYS A 64 -4.67 12.35 6.21
C CYS A 64 -5.26 11.52 5.05
N MET A 65 -5.67 10.29 5.31
CA MET A 65 -6.25 9.42 4.28
C MET A 65 -7.69 9.81 3.95
N VAL A 66 -8.52 10.06 4.96
CA VAL A 66 -9.96 10.31 4.81
C VAL A 66 -10.24 11.75 4.40
N ASN A 67 -9.71 12.71 5.17
CA ASN A 67 -10.04 14.13 5.03
C ASN A 67 -9.16 14.87 4.02
N GLN A 68 -8.11 14.21 3.53
CA GLN A 68 -7.20 14.80 2.56
C GLN A 68 -7.07 13.91 1.32
N ALA A 69 -6.37 12.79 1.37
CA ALA A 69 -6.07 11.98 0.19
C ALA A 69 -7.33 11.57 -0.59
N ALA A 70 -8.37 11.08 0.10
CA ALA A 70 -9.59 10.59 -0.51
C ALA A 70 -10.47 11.70 -1.12
N VAL A 71 -10.53 12.87 -0.49
CA VAL A 71 -11.51 13.89 -0.85
C VAL A 71 -10.95 15.02 -1.70
N LEU A 72 -9.66 15.29 -1.67
CA LEU A 72 -9.03 16.39 -2.41
C LEU A 72 -9.33 16.35 -3.92
N PRO A 73 -9.27 15.20 -4.62
CA PRO A 73 -9.61 15.15 -6.04
C PRO A 73 -11.05 15.61 -6.32
N TYR A 74 -11.99 15.28 -5.45
CA TYR A 74 -13.38 15.70 -5.58
C TYR A 74 -13.56 17.17 -5.21
N SER A 75 -13.03 17.60 -4.07
CA SER A 75 -13.19 18.97 -3.54
C SER A 75 -12.57 20.04 -4.45
N TRP A 76 -11.60 19.66 -5.27
CA TRP A 76 -10.90 20.54 -6.21
C TRP A 76 -11.27 20.28 -7.66
N ASP A 77 -12.47 19.72 -7.88
CA ASP A 77 -13.02 19.50 -9.23
C ASP A 77 -12.04 18.79 -10.20
N GLY A 78 -11.32 17.78 -9.70
CA GLY A 78 -10.35 17.00 -10.47
C GLY A 78 -9.04 17.72 -10.81
N GLN A 79 -8.84 18.96 -10.36
CA GLN A 79 -7.60 19.71 -10.58
C GLN A 79 -6.42 19.17 -9.78
N VAL A 80 -6.69 18.47 -8.68
CA VAL A 80 -5.69 17.85 -7.82
C VAL A 80 -5.82 16.34 -7.90
N ARG A 81 -4.68 15.66 -7.98
CA ARG A 81 -4.59 14.20 -7.89
C ARG A 81 -3.70 13.84 -6.70
N VAL A 82 -3.94 12.68 -6.13
CA VAL A 82 -3.16 12.19 -4.98
C VAL A 82 -2.65 10.77 -5.29
N PRO A 83 -1.72 10.63 -6.24
CA PRO A 83 -1.16 9.35 -6.65
C PRO A 83 -0.18 8.80 -5.60
N MET A 84 -0.70 8.26 -4.52
CA MET A 84 0.11 7.66 -3.45
C MET A 84 -0.28 6.23 -3.16
N VAL A 85 0.67 5.44 -2.68
CA VAL A 85 0.43 4.09 -2.17
C VAL A 85 0.80 4.03 -0.70
N MET A 86 -0.14 3.62 0.15
CA MET A 86 0.13 3.26 1.53
C MET A 86 0.19 1.73 1.64
N ARG A 87 1.38 1.18 1.84
CA ARG A 87 1.59 -0.23 2.16
C ARG A 87 1.45 -0.45 3.66
N THR A 88 0.77 -1.52 4.04
CA THR A 88 0.65 -1.89 5.45
C THR A 88 0.46 -3.40 5.61
N GLN A 89 1.10 -3.96 6.61
CA GLN A 89 1.04 -5.38 6.89
C GLN A 89 -0.10 -5.66 7.89
N GLY A 90 -0.98 -6.58 7.54
CA GLY A 90 -2.12 -6.97 8.36
C GLY A 90 -2.28 -8.48 8.53
N GLY A 91 -3.35 -8.86 9.21
CA GLY A 91 -3.79 -10.25 9.33
C GLY A 91 -3.19 -11.03 10.50
N ALA A 92 -3.97 -11.99 10.94
CA ALA A 92 -3.61 -12.95 12.01
C ALA A 92 -2.64 -14.02 11.52
N GLY A 93 -2.25 -14.93 12.42
CA GLY A 93 -1.43 -16.11 12.12
C GLY A 93 0.06 -15.95 12.44
N SER A 94 0.62 -14.76 12.38
CA SER A 94 2.04 -14.51 12.70
C SER A 94 2.35 -14.46 14.20
N LYS A 95 1.33 -14.50 15.07
CA LYS A 95 1.45 -14.47 16.54
C LYS A 95 2.26 -13.28 17.09
N GLY A 96 2.21 -12.14 16.42
CA GLY A 96 3.02 -10.95 16.73
C GLY A 96 2.53 -10.11 17.92
N SER A 97 1.45 -10.43 18.57
CA SER A 97 0.76 -9.76 19.67
C SER A 97 -0.60 -9.18 19.24
N PRO A 98 -1.47 -8.76 20.18
CA PRO A 98 -2.74 -8.13 19.84
C PRO A 98 -2.62 -6.81 19.06
N GLN A 99 -1.48 -6.16 19.12
CA GLN A 99 -1.20 -4.87 18.47
C GLN A 99 -0.48 -5.02 17.12
N HIS A 100 -0.29 -6.25 16.61
CA HIS A 100 0.44 -6.53 15.38
C HIS A 100 -0.27 -7.58 14.52
N THR A 101 -1.56 -7.84 14.76
CA THR A 101 -2.30 -8.92 14.08
C THR A 101 -3.74 -8.56 13.71
N LYS A 102 -4.07 -7.28 13.71
CA LYS A 102 -5.42 -6.85 13.35
C LYS A 102 -5.66 -6.92 11.84
N SER A 103 -6.94 -7.02 11.51
CA SER A 103 -7.49 -6.94 10.16
C SER A 103 -8.52 -5.80 10.18
N LEU A 104 -8.11 -4.64 9.68
CA LEU A 104 -8.89 -3.39 9.74
C LEU A 104 -9.30 -2.91 8.33
N GLU A 105 -9.29 -3.80 7.35
CA GLU A 105 -9.61 -3.52 5.95
C GLU A 105 -10.95 -2.81 5.82
N ALA A 106 -11.93 -3.25 6.60
CA ALA A 106 -13.29 -2.71 6.58
C ALA A 106 -13.36 -1.20 6.92
N TRP A 107 -12.43 -0.69 7.72
CA TRP A 107 -12.37 0.75 8.01
C TRP A 107 -12.13 1.58 6.76
N LEU A 108 -11.34 1.05 5.85
CA LEU A 108 -10.90 1.75 4.64
C LEU A 108 -11.93 1.62 3.52
N TYR A 109 -12.67 0.50 3.46
CA TYR A 109 -13.72 0.29 2.45
C TYR A 109 -14.92 1.25 2.60
N HIS A 110 -15.12 1.82 3.76
CA HIS A 110 -16.17 2.82 3.98
C HIS A 110 -15.83 4.20 3.40
N ILE A 111 -14.61 4.41 2.91
CA ILE A 111 -14.11 5.73 2.53
C ILE A 111 -14.17 5.86 1.02
N PRO A 112 -15.14 6.62 0.45
CA PRO A 112 -15.13 6.95 -0.97
C PRO A 112 -13.85 7.70 -1.35
N GLY A 113 -13.28 7.37 -2.51
CA GLY A 113 -12.03 7.98 -2.99
C GLY A 113 -10.77 7.19 -2.67
N LEU A 114 -10.82 6.20 -1.77
CA LEU A 114 -9.73 5.26 -1.56
C LEU A 114 -9.91 3.99 -2.39
N LYS A 115 -8.83 3.50 -2.96
CA LYS A 115 -8.76 2.13 -3.50
C LYS A 115 -8.08 1.24 -2.47
N VAL A 116 -8.67 0.09 -2.17
CA VAL A 116 -8.13 -0.86 -1.19
C VAL A 116 -7.83 -2.17 -1.89
N ILE A 117 -6.61 -2.63 -1.79
CA ILE A 117 -6.10 -3.82 -2.47
C ILE A 117 -5.47 -4.75 -1.43
N MET A 118 -5.72 -6.04 -1.57
CA MET A 118 -5.09 -7.08 -0.74
C MET A 118 -4.78 -8.29 -1.63
N PRO A 119 -3.55 -8.40 -2.16
CA PRO A 119 -3.17 -9.53 -3.01
C PRO A 119 -3.09 -10.82 -2.21
N SER A 120 -3.38 -11.94 -2.87
CA SER A 120 -3.34 -13.26 -2.25
C SER A 120 -2.39 -14.24 -2.93
N THR A 121 -1.73 -13.85 -4.01
CA THR A 121 -0.74 -14.64 -4.73
C THR A 121 0.51 -13.82 -5.06
N PRO A 122 1.68 -14.44 -5.28
CA PRO A 122 2.88 -13.72 -5.73
C PRO A 122 2.67 -12.98 -7.06
N TYR A 123 1.92 -13.56 -7.99
CA TYR A 123 1.56 -12.93 -9.27
C TYR A 123 0.78 -11.64 -9.04
N ASP A 124 -0.29 -11.69 -8.23
CA ASP A 124 -1.12 -10.52 -7.92
C ASP A 124 -0.32 -9.48 -7.14
N ALA A 125 0.56 -9.91 -6.22
CA ALA A 125 1.38 -8.99 -5.44
C ALA A 125 2.26 -8.10 -6.33
N LYS A 126 2.95 -8.67 -7.32
CA LYS A 126 3.74 -7.89 -8.28
C LYS A 126 2.86 -7.01 -9.16
N GLY A 127 1.83 -7.60 -9.78
CA GLY A 127 1.01 -6.90 -10.78
C GLY A 127 0.15 -5.79 -10.18
N LEU A 128 -0.48 -6.02 -9.02
CA LEU A 128 -1.32 -5.04 -8.33
C LEU A 128 -0.50 -3.91 -7.71
N LEU A 129 0.69 -4.19 -7.14
CA LEU A 129 1.54 -3.12 -6.61
C LEU A 129 1.99 -2.17 -7.72
N LYS A 130 2.39 -2.71 -8.85
CA LYS A 130 2.75 -1.89 -10.02
C LYS A 130 1.56 -1.08 -10.54
N ALA A 131 0.37 -1.66 -10.58
CA ALA A 131 -0.86 -0.96 -10.94
C ALA A 131 -1.18 0.15 -9.94
N ALA A 132 -1.07 -0.12 -8.64
CA ALA A 132 -1.28 0.86 -7.59
C ALA A 132 -0.33 2.06 -7.69
N ILE A 133 0.95 1.84 -7.96
CA ILE A 133 1.94 2.92 -8.12
C ILE A 133 1.62 3.80 -9.33
N ARG A 134 0.99 3.24 -10.37
CA ARG A 134 0.61 3.98 -11.59
C ARG A 134 -0.77 4.61 -11.52
N ASP A 135 -1.55 4.30 -10.51
CA ASP A 135 -2.88 4.87 -10.31
C ASP A 135 -2.76 6.34 -9.87
N ASP A 136 -3.64 7.19 -10.36
CA ASP A 136 -3.67 8.61 -10.01
C ASP A 136 -4.46 8.90 -8.73
N ASN A 137 -5.06 7.89 -8.13
CA ASN A 137 -5.79 7.98 -6.87
C ASN A 137 -5.00 7.35 -5.72
N PRO A 138 -5.34 7.68 -4.46
CA PRO A 138 -4.72 7.04 -3.30
C PRO A 138 -5.12 5.57 -3.20
N VAL A 139 -4.12 4.72 -3.05
CA VAL A 139 -4.28 3.27 -2.91
C VAL A 139 -3.75 2.81 -1.57
N VAL A 140 -4.56 2.05 -0.84
CA VAL A 140 -4.12 1.29 0.33
C VAL A 140 -3.83 -0.13 -0.12
N TYR A 141 -2.58 -0.53 0.00
CA TYR A 141 -2.08 -1.83 -0.40
C TYR A 141 -1.78 -2.67 0.84
N ILE A 142 -2.67 -3.61 1.13
CA ILE A 142 -2.61 -4.44 2.35
C ILE A 142 -1.87 -5.73 2.05
N GLU A 143 -0.87 -6.03 2.86
CA GLU A 143 -0.03 -7.22 2.74
C GLU A 143 -0.36 -8.17 3.88
N HIS A 144 -1.05 -9.28 3.57
CA HIS A 144 -1.32 -10.28 4.60
C HIS A 144 -0.03 -11.00 4.99
N LYS A 145 0.33 -10.94 6.27
CA LYS A 145 1.63 -11.44 6.76
C LYS A 145 1.91 -12.92 6.43
N MET A 146 0.87 -13.73 6.35
CA MET A 146 1.03 -15.14 5.96
C MET A 146 1.32 -15.34 4.47
N CYS A 147 1.20 -14.29 3.65
CA CYS A 147 1.53 -14.37 2.22
C CYS A 147 3.02 -14.11 1.93
N TYR A 148 3.78 -13.50 2.85
CA TYR A 148 5.20 -13.23 2.61
C TYR A 148 6.05 -14.47 2.29
N PRO A 149 5.88 -15.62 2.96
CA PRO A 149 6.64 -16.82 2.61
C PRO A 149 6.07 -17.60 1.43
N MET A 150 4.97 -17.12 0.82
CA MET A 150 4.38 -17.83 -0.32
C MET A 150 5.27 -17.72 -1.55
N MET A 151 5.49 -18.85 -2.19
CA MET A 151 6.20 -18.94 -3.45
C MET A 151 5.23 -19.27 -4.58
N GLY A 152 5.49 -18.75 -5.77
CA GLY A 152 4.70 -19.01 -6.97
C GLY A 152 5.39 -18.47 -8.21
N GLU A 153 4.94 -18.91 -9.36
CA GLU A 153 5.44 -18.42 -10.63
C GLU A 153 5.04 -16.95 -10.83
N VAL A 154 6.02 -16.12 -11.12
CA VAL A 154 5.84 -14.71 -11.43
C VAL A 154 6.64 -14.39 -12.68
N PRO A 155 6.00 -13.92 -13.78
CA PRO A 155 6.72 -13.52 -14.99
C PRO A 155 7.80 -12.49 -14.70
N GLU A 156 8.95 -12.60 -15.37
CA GLU A 156 10.04 -11.62 -15.26
C GLU A 156 9.66 -10.32 -15.96
N GLU A 157 8.93 -10.42 -17.06
CA GLU A 157 8.45 -9.30 -17.83
C GLU A 157 7.55 -8.38 -16.99
N GLU A 158 7.39 -7.17 -17.50
CA GLU A 158 6.48 -6.21 -16.91
C GLU A 158 5.03 -6.56 -17.27
N TYR A 159 4.19 -6.65 -16.23
CA TYR A 159 2.74 -6.77 -16.37
C TYR A 159 2.04 -6.00 -15.26
N LEU A 160 0.78 -5.71 -15.48
CA LEU A 160 -0.13 -5.09 -14.51
C LEU A 160 -1.32 -6.02 -14.31
N VAL A 161 -1.82 -6.06 -13.08
CA VAL A 161 -3.14 -6.63 -12.77
C VAL A 161 -4.11 -5.48 -12.61
N GLU A 162 -5.25 -5.56 -13.29
CA GLU A 162 -6.23 -4.48 -13.27
C GLU A 162 -6.95 -4.43 -11.92
N ILE A 163 -6.91 -3.26 -11.29
CA ILE A 163 -7.59 -3.03 -10.01
C ILE A 163 -9.10 -3.04 -10.23
N GLY A 164 -9.81 -3.80 -9.39
CA GLY A 164 -11.28 -3.89 -9.44
C GLY A 164 -11.82 -5.00 -10.34
N LYS A 165 -10.97 -5.74 -11.03
CA LYS A 165 -11.38 -6.95 -11.76
C LYS A 165 -11.26 -8.20 -10.90
N ALA A 166 -12.32 -9.00 -10.91
CA ALA A 166 -12.30 -10.33 -10.33
C ALA A 166 -11.57 -11.31 -11.25
N ASP A 167 -10.90 -12.28 -10.65
CA ASP A 167 -10.32 -13.43 -11.35
C ASP A 167 -11.10 -14.71 -10.98
N VAL A 168 -11.51 -15.46 -11.99
CA VAL A 168 -12.23 -16.71 -11.81
C VAL A 168 -11.23 -17.83 -11.57
N LYS A 169 -10.94 -18.14 -10.31
CA LYS A 169 -10.01 -19.22 -9.95
C LYS A 169 -10.59 -20.62 -10.16
N ARG A 170 -11.92 -20.77 -10.15
CA ARG A 170 -12.61 -22.02 -10.37
C ARG A 170 -13.95 -21.77 -11.03
N VAL A 171 -14.18 -22.36 -12.18
CA VAL A 171 -15.49 -22.32 -12.86
C VAL A 171 -16.43 -23.31 -12.16
N GLY A 172 -17.64 -22.85 -11.81
CA GLY A 172 -18.71 -23.69 -11.31
C GLY A 172 -19.47 -24.40 -12.45
N SER A 173 -20.44 -25.22 -12.08
CA SER A 173 -21.32 -25.96 -13.02
C SER A 173 -22.70 -25.33 -13.13
N ASP A 174 -23.00 -24.28 -12.39
CA ASP A 174 -24.29 -23.59 -12.26
C ASP A 174 -24.17 -22.11 -12.57
#